data_6940dec6072b44f892c1376dffbd6986
#
_entry.id   6940dec6072b44f892c1376dffbd6986
#
_cell.length_a   1.000
_cell.length_b   1.000
_cell.length_c   1.000
_cell.angle_alpha   90.00
_cell.angle_beta   90.00
_cell.angle_gamma   90.00
#
_symmetry.space_group_name_H-M   'P 1'
#
loop_
_entity.id
_entity.type
_entity.pdbx_description
1 polymer ?
#
loop_
_entity_poly.entity_id
_entity_poly.type
_entity_poly.pdbx_seq_one_letter_code
_entity_poly.pdbx_strand_id
1 'polypeptide(L)'
;MRVRLYILLILICLLSFAVYFSLKAAMVPAMDSHCGKPSIVIDPGHGGEDWGAVGSDGVRESTINLAVSLRMDSLLGLFGWPCVLTRMEESMEYPPEAVTVKKRKQADLERRVQLVNNLSTPILISIHQNKYPDGGPRGAQVLYRDDAESICFAGFVQGRLKEALESNNVRPSVPIPDSIYLMRKVGCPAILVECGFLSNPEESKLLRSEAYQTRLALCMACACAEYAREWENAYGQGGES
;
A
#
# COMPACT_ATOMS: atom_id res chain seq x y z
N MET A 1 -38.57 -33.67 18.31
CA MET A 1 -37.88 -32.48 18.85
C MET A 1 -36.47 -32.29 18.27
N ARG A 2 -35.60 -33.28 18.29
CA ARG A 2 -34.22 -33.19 17.78
C ARG A 2 -34.11 -32.82 16.30
N VAL A 3 -34.92 -33.42 15.39
CA VAL A 3 -34.88 -33.14 13.96
C VAL A 3 -35.23 -31.68 13.63
N ARG A 4 -36.22 -31.11 14.30
CA ARG A 4 -36.62 -29.70 14.15
C ARG A 4 -35.46 -28.74 14.59
N LEU A 5 -34.71 -29.11 15.63
CA LEU A 5 -33.54 -28.34 16.09
C LEU A 5 -32.41 -28.35 15.06
N TYR A 6 -32.11 -29.52 14.43
CA TYR A 6 -31.11 -29.63 13.37
C TYR A 6 -31.49 -28.79 12.13
N ILE A 7 -32.77 -28.86 11.72
CA ILE A 7 -33.24 -28.04 10.60
C ILE A 7 -33.10 -26.56 10.90
N LEU A 8 -33.42 -26.13 12.12
CA LEU A 8 -33.24 -24.71 12.54
C LEU A 8 -31.79 -24.29 12.50
N LEU A 9 -30.87 -25.12 13.01
CA LEU A 9 -29.44 -24.84 12.98
C LEU A 9 -28.88 -24.74 11.54
N ILE A 10 -29.28 -25.62 10.65
CA ILE A 10 -28.92 -25.59 9.22
C ILE A 10 -29.44 -24.29 8.57
N LEU A 11 -30.66 -23.89 8.85
CA LEU A 11 -31.22 -22.64 8.32
C LEU A 11 -30.48 -21.40 8.82
N ILE A 12 -30.10 -21.38 10.10
CA ILE A 12 -29.29 -20.29 10.68
C ILE A 12 -27.91 -20.23 10.01
N CYS A 13 -27.24 -21.39 9.79
CA CYS A 13 -25.95 -21.44 9.11
C CYS A 13 -26.06 -20.98 7.64
N LEU A 14 -27.11 -21.37 6.92
CA LEU A 14 -27.34 -20.94 5.54
C LEU A 14 -27.64 -19.45 5.46
N LEU A 15 -28.41 -18.91 6.40
CA LEU A 15 -28.72 -17.49 6.48
C LEU A 15 -27.47 -16.67 6.80
N SER A 16 -26.66 -17.10 7.77
CA SER A 16 -25.40 -16.41 8.12
C SER A 16 -24.39 -16.49 6.96
N PHE A 17 -24.33 -17.59 6.22
CA PHE A 17 -23.52 -17.72 5.01
C PHE A 17 -24.01 -16.78 3.89
N ALA A 18 -25.31 -16.72 3.65
CA ALA A 18 -25.90 -15.80 2.67
C ALA A 18 -25.67 -14.33 3.03
N VAL A 19 -25.83 -13.97 4.32
CA VAL A 19 -25.52 -12.61 4.82
C VAL A 19 -24.03 -12.29 4.67
N TYR A 20 -23.15 -13.23 5.02
CA TYR A 20 -21.69 -13.05 4.83
C TYR A 20 -21.32 -12.82 3.36
N PHE A 21 -21.87 -13.60 2.43
CA PHE A 21 -21.64 -13.43 0.99
C PHE A 21 -22.27 -12.15 0.44
N SER A 22 -23.45 -11.77 0.92
CA SER A 22 -24.10 -10.50 0.53
C SER A 22 -23.31 -9.29 1.04
N LEU A 23 -22.78 -9.36 2.28
CA LEU A 23 -21.89 -8.33 2.82
C LEU A 23 -20.56 -8.25 2.04
N LYS A 24 -19.98 -9.41 1.65
CA LYS A 24 -18.78 -9.41 0.79
C LYS A 24 -19.06 -8.85 -0.62
N ALA A 25 -20.22 -9.15 -1.20
CA ALA A 25 -20.62 -8.59 -2.51
C ALA A 25 -20.93 -7.09 -2.43
N ALA A 26 -21.48 -6.62 -1.30
CA ALA A 26 -21.70 -5.19 -1.02
C ALA A 26 -20.42 -4.43 -0.67
N MET A 27 -19.32 -5.13 -0.35
CA MET A 27 -17.98 -4.58 -0.15
C MET A 27 -17.15 -4.55 -1.44
N VAL A 28 -17.72 -4.75 -2.62
CA VAL A 28 -17.14 -4.18 -3.84
C VAL A 28 -17.25 -2.66 -3.63
N PRO A 29 -16.15 -1.92 -3.52
CA PRO A 29 -16.25 -0.49 -3.37
C PRO A 29 -17.09 0.00 -4.54
N ALA A 30 -18.21 0.61 -4.24
CA ALA A 30 -18.90 1.43 -5.20
C ALA A 30 -17.85 2.40 -5.71
N MET A 31 -17.44 2.25 -6.93
CA MET A 31 -16.55 3.19 -7.61
C MET A 31 -17.36 4.48 -7.75
N ASP A 32 -17.09 5.46 -6.86
CA ASP A 32 -17.99 6.37 -6.42
C ASP A 32 -17.72 7.78 -6.67
N SER A 33 -18.67 8.39 -6.87
CA SER A 33 -18.97 9.81 -6.81
C SER A 33 -18.59 10.53 -5.51
N HIS A 34 -17.38 10.38 -4.99
CA HIS A 34 -16.82 11.32 -4.03
C HIS A 34 -16.26 12.52 -4.81
N CYS A 35 -17.16 13.33 -5.30
CA CYS A 35 -16.80 14.63 -5.87
C CYS A 35 -15.96 15.38 -4.82
N GLY A 36 -14.66 15.52 -5.06
CA GLY A 36 -13.75 16.29 -4.23
C GLY A 36 -12.77 15.56 -3.34
N LYS A 37 -12.94 14.26 -3.02
CA LYS A 37 -11.98 13.52 -2.18
C LYS A 37 -10.94 12.78 -3.02
N PRO A 38 -9.65 12.84 -2.64
CA PRO A 38 -8.63 12.06 -3.35
C PRO A 38 -8.75 10.58 -3.03
N SER A 39 -8.48 9.73 -4.03
CA SER A 39 -8.42 8.27 -3.88
C SER A 39 -7.02 7.86 -3.41
N ILE A 40 -6.88 7.40 -2.17
CA ILE A 40 -5.59 6.90 -1.66
C ILE A 40 -5.36 5.51 -2.25
N VAL A 41 -4.25 5.36 -2.98
CA VAL A 41 -3.82 4.08 -3.54
C VAL A 41 -2.60 3.59 -2.78
N ILE A 42 -2.71 2.40 -2.22
CA ILE A 42 -1.60 1.71 -1.56
C ILE A 42 -1.08 0.63 -2.51
N ASP A 43 0.20 0.70 -2.84
CA ASP A 43 0.85 -0.26 -3.70
C ASP A 43 1.84 -1.13 -2.90
N PRO A 44 1.47 -2.36 -2.52
CA PRO A 44 2.44 -3.30 -1.96
C PRO A 44 3.42 -3.73 -3.05
N GLY A 45 4.64 -3.20 -3.03
CA GLY A 45 5.67 -3.49 -4.04
C GLY A 45 5.92 -4.99 -4.21
N HIS A 46 6.32 -5.40 -5.41
CA HIS A 46 6.56 -6.80 -5.78
C HIS A 46 5.31 -7.69 -5.64
N GLY A 47 5.49 -9.02 -5.57
CA GLY A 47 4.44 -10.03 -5.42
C GLY A 47 4.54 -11.16 -6.45
N GLY A 48 3.86 -12.26 -6.21
CA GLY A 48 3.89 -13.44 -7.05
C GLY A 48 5.31 -14.03 -7.19
N GLU A 49 5.84 -14.09 -8.40
CA GLU A 49 7.19 -14.57 -8.68
C GLU A 49 8.29 -13.50 -8.46
N ASP A 50 7.91 -12.23 -8.37
CA ASP A 50 8.83 -11.13 -8.04
C ASP A 50 8.86 -10.93 -6.52
N TRP A 51 9.81 -11.55 -5.85
CA TRP A 51 9.93 -11.48 -4.40
C TRP A 51 10.54 -10.16 -3.90
N GLY A 52 11.11 -9.35 -4.79
CA GLY A 52 11.94 -8.21 -4.42
C GLY A 52 13.23 -8.62 -3.74
N ALA A 53 13.70 -7.85 -2.80
CA ALA A 53 14.84 -8.21 -1.97
C ALA A 53 14.51 -9.41 -1.07
N VAL A 54 15.53 -10.23 -0.80
CA VAL A 54 15.42 -11.34 0.14
C VAL A 54 16.44 -11.12 1.25
N GLY A 55 15.98 -11.14 2.50
CA GLY A 55 16.82 -11.04 3.68
C GLY A 55 17.72 -12.27 3.84
N SER A 56 18.75 -12.17 4.68
CA SER A 56 19.68 -13.29 4.96
C SER A 56 18.99 -14.52 5.59
N ASP A 57 17.84 -14.31 6.18
CA ASP A 57 16.97 -15.31 6.82
C ASP A 57 15.87 -15.85 5.89
N GLY A 58 15.91 -15.48 4.59
CA GLY A 58 14.96 -15.92 3.57
C GLY A 58 13.64 -15.16 3.53
N VAL A 59 13.45 -14.13 4.36
CA VAL A 59 12.24 -13.30 4.31
C VAL A 59 12.20 -12.51 3.00
N ARG A 60 11.04 -12.48 2.37
CA ARG A 60 10.82 -11.79 1.10
C ARG A 60 10.30 -10.39 1.35
N GLU A 61 10.81 -9.43 0.60
CA GLU A 61 10.33 -8.06 0.60
C GLU A 61 8.83 -7.99 0.32
N SER A 62 8.35 -8.71 -0.71
CA SER A 62 6.94 -8.73 -1.11
C SER A 62 5.98 -9.07 0.03
N THR A 63 6.36 -10.00 0.91
CA THR A 63 5.55 -10.43 2.05
C THR A 63 5.45 -9.32 3.11
N ILE A 64 6.55 -8.62 3.39
CA ILE A 64 6.54 -7.50 4.33
C ILE A 64 5.74 -6.32 3.75
N ASN A 65 5.94 -6.01 2.47
CA ASN A 65 5.21 -4.94 1.77
C ASN A 65 3.70 -5.16 1.87
N LEU A 66 3.23 -6.38 1.60
CA LEU A 66 1.82 -6.73 1.72
C LEU A 66 1.32 -6.60 3.16
N ALA A 67 2.08 -7.11 4.13
CA ALA A 67 1.69 -7.08 5.54
C ALA A 67 1.55 -5.64 6.09
N VAL A 68 2.46 -4.75 5.72
CA VAL A 68 2.40 -3.32 6.09
C VAL A 68 1.23 -2.63 5.39
N SER A 69 1.04 -2.90 4.08
CA SER A 69 -0.02 -2.28 3.28
C SER A 69 -1.43 -2.65 3.75
N LEU A 70 -1.67 -3.92 4.11
CA LEU A 70 -2.97 -4.36 4.63
C LEU A 70 -3.29 -3.73 5.99
N ARG A 71 -2.28 -3.53 6.85
CA ARG A 71 -2.45 -2.79 8.11
C ARG A 71 -2.76 -1.33 7.86
N MET A 72 -2.08 -0.72 6.88
CA MET A 72 -2.29 0.67 6.50
C MET A 72 -3.71 0.89 5.95
N ASP A 73 -4.19 0.00 5.07
CA ASP A 73 -5.55 0.01 4.55
C ASP A 73 -6.60 -0.04 5.68
N SER A 74 -6.42 -0.98 6.61
CA SER A 74 -7.32 -1.12 7.76
C SER A 74 -7.35 0.16 8.62
N LEU A 75 -6.20 0.80 8.87
CA LEU A 75 -6.11 2.03 9.65
C LEU A 75 -6.73 3.22 8.93
N LEU A 76 -6.47 3.39 7.64
CA LEU A 76 -7.07 4.45 6.83
C LEU A 76 -8.59 4.29 6.75
N GLY A 77 -9.10 3.05 6.61
CA GLY A 77 -10.53 2.76 6.70
C GLY A 77 -11.16 3.21 8.02
N LEU A 78 -10.47 2.99 9.16
CA LEU A 78 -10.91 3.49 10.47
C LEU A 78 -10.89 5.03 10.56
N PHE A 79 -10.01 5.70 9.82
CA PHE A 79 -9.94 7.16 9.74
C PHE A 79 -10.95 7.76 8.75
N GLY A 80 -11.78 6.93 8.11
CA GLY A 80 -12.76 7.38 7.11
C GLY A 80 -12.16 7.65 5.72
N TRP A 81 -10.99 7.07 5.43
CA TRP A 81 -10.30 7.14 4.15
C TRP A 81 -10.22 5.75 3.51
N PRO A 82 -11.25 5.30 2.79
CA PRO A 82 -11.18 4.03 2.08
C PRO A 82 -10.09 4.08 1.00
N CYS A 83 -9.33 2.99 0.87
CA CYS A 83 -8.19 2.90 -0.02
C CYS A 83 -8.41 1.89 -1.14
N VAL A 84 -7.62 2.04 -2.20
CA VAL A 84 -7.49 1.05 -3.27
C VAL A 84 -6.11 0.40 -3.15
N LEU A 85 -6.07 -0.93 -3.02
CA LEU A 85 -4.82 -1.68 -3.05
C LEU A 85 -4.53 -2.20 -4.45
N THR A 86 -3.29 -2.12 -4.90
CA THR A 86 -2.88 -2.70 -6.19
C THR A 86 -2.84 -4.23 -6.16
N ARG A 87 -2.65 -4.84 -4.99
CA ARG A 87 -2.82 -6.27 -4.69
C ARG A 87 -3.19 -6.49 -3.23
N MET A 88 -3.92 -7.56 -2.94
CA MET A 88 -4.36 -7.95 -1.59
C MET A 88 -3.80 -9.31 -1.16
N GLU A 89 -3.13 -10.02 -2.07
CA GLU A 89 -2.58 -11.36 -1.86
C GLU A 89 -1.13 -11.43 -2.33
N GLU A 90 -0.40 -12.43 -1.86
CA GLU A 90 0.96 -12.71 -2.30
C GLU A 90 0.98 -13.40 -3.67
N SER A 91 -0.02 -14.24 -3.95
CA SER A 91 -0.23 -14.86 -5.26
C SER A 91 -0.74 -13.84 -6.28
N MET A 92 -0.34 -14.01 -7.53
CA MET A 92 -0.75 -13.15 -8.64
C MET A 92 -1.13 -13.96 -9.85
N GLU A 93 -2.21 -13.53 -10.50
CA GLU A 93 -2.59 -14.05 -11.80
C GLU A 93 -1.93 -13.25 -12.91
N TYR A 94 -1.49 -13.94 -13.95
CA TYR A 94 -0.82 -13.32 -15.09
C TYR A 94 -1.53 -13.69 -16.40
N PRO A 95 -1.52 -12.80 -17.40
CA PRO A 95 -2.02 -13.12 -18.73
C PRO A 95 -1.32 -14.37 -19.29
N PRO A 96 -2.03 -15.25 -20.02
CA PRO A 96 -1.46 -16.50 -20.56
C PRO A 96 -0.23 -16.29 -21.44
N GLU A 97 -0.12 -15.15 -22.12
CA GLU A 97 1.01 -14.77 -22.96
C GLU A 97 2.25 -14.32 -22.16
N ALA A 98 2.10 -14.08 -20.86
CA ALA A 98 3.21 -13.71 -19.98
C ALA A 98 3.99 -14.96 -19.52
N VAL A 99 4.63 -15.66 -20.45
CA VAL A 99 5.28 -16.96 -20.22
C VAL A 99 6.65 -16.89 -19.53
N THR A 100 7.21 -15.69 -19.31
CA THR A 100 8.50 -15.51 -18.60
C THR A 100 8.32 -14.60 -17.40
N VAL A 101 9.18 -14.75 -16.37
CA VAL A 101 9.19 -13.89 -15.17
C VAL A 101 9.25 -12.40 -15.55
N LYS A 102 10.09 -12.06 -16.54
CA LYS A 102 10.19 -10.67 -17.04
C LYS A 102 8.86 -10.15 -17.60
N LYS A 103 8.17 -10.97 -18.44
CA LYS A 103 6.86 -10.59 -19.01
C LYS A 103 5.78 -10.50 -17.92
N ARG A 104 5.79 -11.39 -16.93
CA ARG A 104 4.87 -11.38 -15.79
C ARG A 104 5.05 -10.13 -14.94
N LYS A 105 6.30 -9.78 -14.63
CA LYS A 105 6.62 -8.53 -13.92
C LYS A 105 6.19 -7.29 -14.71
N GLN A 106 6.39 -7.27 -16.01
CA GLN A 106 5.96 -6.17 -16.87
C GLN A 106 4.43 -6.06 -16.89
N ALA A 107 3.70 -7.17 -17.10
CA ALA A 107 2.25 -7.18 -17.10
C ALA A 107 1.66 -6.72 -15.76
N ASP A 108 2.25 -7.12 -14.64
CA ASP A 108 1.85 -6.65 -13.31
C ASP A 108 2.05 -5.14 -13.16
N LEU A 109 3.21 -4.61 -13.52
CA LEU A 109 3.47 -3.16 -13.46
C LEU A 109 2.52 -2.36 -14.35
N GLU A 110 2.21 -2.85 -15.55
CA GLU A 110 1.24 -2.24 -16.47
C GLU A 110 -0.18 -2.24 -15.86
N ARG A 111 -0.59 -3.35 -15.24
CA ARG A 111 -1.88 -3.46 -14.54
C ARG A 111 -1.97 -2.45 -13.39
N ARG A 112 -0.91 -2.31 -12.59
CA ARG A 112 -0.85 -1.31 -11.49
C ARG A 112 -0.97 0.12 -12.02
N VAL A 113 -0.24 0.46 -13.09
CA VAL A 113 -0.35 1.77 -13.75
C VAL A 113 -1.77 2.04 -14.24
N GLN A 114 -2.39 1.07 -14.92
CA GLN A 114 -3.77 1.20 -15.40
C GLN A 114 -4.75 1.41 -14.25
N LEU A 115 -4.61 0.62 -13.16
CA LEU A 115 -5.47 0.77 -11.99
C LEU A 115 -5.38 2.19 -11.43
N VAL A 116 -4.17 2.72 -11.21
CA VAL A 116 -3.97 4.06 -10.66
C VAL A 116 -4.52 5.14 -11.59
N ASN A 117 -4.17 5.07 -12.88
CA ASN A 117 -4.54 6.12 -13.83
C ASN A 117 -6.05 6.13 -14.20
N ASN A 118 -6.79 5.05 -13.89
CA ASN A 118 -8.24 4.99 -14.10
C ASN A 118 -9.05 5.58 -12.92
N LEU A 119 -8.39 5.94 -11.83
CA LEU A 119 -9.06 6.57 -10.67
C LEU A 119 -9.17 8.08 -10.85
N SER A 120 -10.24 8.66 -10.30
CA SER A 120 -10.34 10.11 -10.15
C SER A 120 -9.43 10.58 -9.03
N THR A 121 -8.57 11.57 -9.31
CA THR A 121 -7.71 12.20 -8.29
C THR A 121 -6.95 11.25 -7.38
N PRO A 122 -6.18 10.27 -7.92
CA PRO A 122 -5.42 9.34 -7.09
C PRO A 122 -4.23 10.00 -6.40
N ILE A 123 -3.87 9.46 -5.23
CA ILE A 123 -2.62 9.73 -4.50
C ILE A 123 -1.97 8.38 -4.25
N LEU A 124 -0.77 8.16 -4.75
CA LEU A 124 -0.10 6.86 -4.71
C LEU A 124 0.99 6.80 -3.65
N ILE A 125 0.92 5.78 -2.78
CA ILE A 125 2.01 5.38 -1.90
C ILE A 125 2.40 3.92 -2.18
N SER A 126 3.65 3.70 -2.62
CA SER A 126 4.21 2.36 -2.86
C SER A 126 5.10 1.95 -1.69
N ILE A 127 4.90 0.74 -1.17
CA ILE A 127 5.58 0.22 0.02
C ILE A 127 6.64 -0.79 -0.39
N HIS A 128 7.88 -0.53 0.00
CA HIS A 128 9.07 -1.29 -0.33
C HIS A 128 10.00 -1.51 0.87
N GLN A 129 10.98 -2.39 0.69
CA GLN A 129 12.10 -2.59 1.60
C GLN A 129 13.41 -2.51 0.81
N ASN A 130 14.36 -1.79 1.37
CA ASN A 130 15.65 -1.59 0.74
C ASN A 130 16.61 -2.77 0.99
N LYS A 131 17.63 -2.87 0.14
CA LYS A 131 18.76 -3.77 0.32
C LYS A 131 20.05 -3.10 -0.12
N TYR A 132 21.09 -3.19 0.71
CA TYR A 132 22.41 -2.63 0.41
C TYR A 132 23.50 -3.70 0.59
N PRO A 133 24.50 -3.76 -0.28
CA PRO A 133 25.46 -4.89 -0.31
C PRO A 133 26.21 -5.14 1.00
N ASP A 134 26.58 -4.10 1.73
CA ASP A 134 27.39 -4.19 2.97
C ASP A 134 26.56 -4.19 4.26
N GLY A 135 25.23 -4.12 4.20
CA GLY A 135 24.34 -4.15 5.37
C GLY A 135 24.46 -2.96 6.32
N GLY A 136 25.29 -1.95 6.00
CA GLY A 136 25.54 -0.79 6.86
C GLY A 136 24.37 0.18 7.00
N PRO A 137 23.71 0.58 5.92
CA PRO A 137 22.62 1.53 5.96
C PRO A 137 21.41 1.03 6.75
N ARG A 138 20.71 1.97 7.38
CA ARG A 138 19.46 1.76 8.10
C ARG A 138 18.51 2.95 8.01
N GLY A 139 17.26 2.74 8.42
CA GLY A 139 16.23 3.76 8.52
C GLY A 139 15.34 3.87 7.28
N ALA A 140 14.09 4.28 7.51
CA ALA A 140 13.13 4.49 6.45
C ALA A 140 13.45 5.72 5.60
N GLN A 141 13.15 5.67 4.30
CA GLN A 141 13.37 6.77 3.38
C GLN A 141 12.22 6.85 2.36
N VAL A 142 11.73 8.06 2.15
CA VAL A 142 10.72 8.33 1.12
C VAL A 142 11.41 8.82 -0.15
N LEU A 143 11.05 8.21 -1.26
CA LEU A 143 11.44 8.60 -2.61
C LEU A 143 10.21 9.19 -3.30
N TYR A 144 10.36 10.35 -3.96
CA TYR A 144 9.24 11.07 -4.56
C TYR A 144 9.43 11.27 -6.06
N ARG A 145 8.34 11.31 -6.79
CA ARG A 145 8.32 11.79 -8.17
C ARG A 145 8.66 13.29 -8.17
N ASP A 146 9.44 13.75 -9.12
CA ASP A 146 9.93 15.14 -9.17
C ASP A 146 8.84 16.11 -9.68
N ASP A 147 7.83 16.29 -8.81
CA ASP A 147 6.76 17.29 -8.96
C ASP A 147 6.38 17.85 -7.58
N ALA A 148 5.81 19.04 -7.55
CA ALA A 148 5.55 19.79 -6.32
C ALA A 148 4.63 19.02 -5.33
N GLU A 149 3.61 18.33 -5.84
CA GLU A 149 2.64 17.60 -5.03
C GLU A 149 3.27 16.34 -4.42
N SER A 150 4.08 15.61 -5.20
CA SER A 150 4.82 14.45 -4.70
C SER A 150 5.89 14.82 -3.67
N ILE A 151 6.58 15.95 -3.86
CA ILE A 151 7.53 16.50 -2.88
C ILE A 151 6.82 16.87 -1.57
N CYS A 152 5.69 17.55 -1.66
CA CYS A 152 4.88 17.89 -0.49
C CYS A 152 4.41 16.63 0.24
N PHE A 153 3.85 15.66 -0.48
CA PHE A 153 3.41 14.38 0.09
C PHE A 153 4.55 13.62 0.77
N ALA A 154 5.73 13.57 0.14
CA ALA A 154 6.93 12.97 0.73
C ALA A 154 7.33 13.65 2.05
N GLY A 155 7.15 14.97 2.15
CA GLY A 155 7.41 15.74 3.37
C GLY A 155 6.55 15.29 4.55
N PHE A 156 5.25 15.09 4.34
CA PHE A 156 4.34 14.55 5.37
C PHE A 156 4.78 13.16 5.83
N VAL A 157 5.02 12.23 4.90
CA VAL A 157 5.35 10.85 5.23
C VAL A 157 6.73 10.74 5.87
N GLN A 158 7.77 11.38 5.32
CA GLN A 158 9.12 11.35 5.89
C GLN A 158 9.17 12.01 7.28
N GLY A 159 8.42 13.08 7.48
CA GLY A 159 8.30 13.75 8.79
C GLY A 159 7.79 12.79 9.85
N ARG A 160 6.65 12.14 9.59
CA ARG A 160 6.05 11.18 10.53
C ARG A 160 6.93 9.96 10.80
N LEU A 161 7.60 9.44 9.76
CA LEU A 161 8.55 8.32 9.93
C LEU A 161 9.74 8.71 10.82
N LYS A 162 10.26 9.94 10.69
CA LYS A 162 11.33 10.44 11.57
C LYS A 162 10.90 10.58 13.02
N GLU A 163 9.70 11.10 13.26
CA GLU A 163 9.16 11.28 14.61
C GLU A 163 8.90 9.95 15.33
N ALA A 164 8.38 8.95 14.60
CA ALA A 164 7.85 7.75 15.21
C ALA A 164 8.82 6.56 15.29
N LEU A 165 9.82 6.50 14.42
CA LEU A 165 10.74 5.35 14.33
C LEU A 165 12.04 5.50 15.12
N GLU A 166 12.06 6.35 16.14
CA GLU A 166 13.19 6.63 17.03
C GLU A 166 14.53 6.97 16.36
N SER A 167 14.82 8.22 16.48
CA SER A 167 16.07 8.94 16.74
C SER A 167 17.27 8.80 15.80
N ASN A 168 17.50 7.78 15.04
CA ASN A 168 18.66 7.70 14.15
C ASN A 168 18.32 7.72 12.65
N ASN A 169 17.04 7.82 12.30
CA ASN A 169 16.67 7.99 10.90
C ASN A 169 16.74 9.47 10.50
N VAL A 170 17.92 9.92 10.15
CA VAL A 170 18.17 11.28 9.64
C VAL A 170 18.08 11.36 8.11
N ARG A 171 17.58 10.30 7.45
CA ARG A 171 17.50 10.27 5.98
C ARG A 171 16.51 11.32 5.49
N PRO A 172 16.87 12.18 4.53
CA PRO A 172 15.93 13.05 3.86
C PRO A 172 15.11 12.26 2.83
N SER A 173 13.93 12.78 2.45
CA SER A 173 13.29 12.35 1.22
C SER A 173 14.15 12.75 0.01
N VAL A 174 14.13 11.95 -1.05
CA VAL A 174 14.95 12.15 -2.25
C VAL A 174 14.13 11.90 -3.53
N PRO A 175 14.54 12.49 -4.67
CA PRO A 175 13.93 12.15 -5.94
C PRO A 175 14.07 10.66 -6.26
N ILE A 176 13.03 10.07 -6.83
CA ILE A 176 13.03 8.67 -7.24
C ILE A 176 13.79 8.50 -8.56
N PRO A 177 14.57 7.42 -8.75
CA PRO A 177 15.24 7.16 -10.02
C PRO A 177 14.22 6.93 -11.16
N ASP A 178 14.53 7.42 -12.36
CA ASP A 178 13.73 7.24 -13.57
C ASP A 178 13.51 5.78 -13.97
N SER A 179 14.30 4.86 -13.43
CA SER A 179 14.17 3.42 -13.67
C SER A 179 12.92 2.79 -13.04
N ILE A 180 12.26 3.47 -12.10
CA ILE A 180 11.07 2.96 -11.41
C ILE A 180 9.83 3.19 -12.28
N TYR A 181 9.43 2.12 -12.99
CA TYR A 181 8.40 2.15 -14.03
C TYR A 181 7.07 2.72 -13.54
N LEU A 182 6.54 2.23 -12.42
CA LEU A 182 5.25 2.68 -11.86
C LEU A 182 5.25 4.19 -11.64
N MET A 183 6.24 4.71 -10.93
CA MET A 183 6.34 6.13 -10.59
C MET A 183 6.44 7.04 -11.82
N ARG A 184 7.11 6.57 -12.87
CA ARG A 184 7.23 7.31 -14.13
C ARG A 184 5.94 7.35 -14.95
N LYS A 185 5.05 6.35 -14.79
CA LYS A 185 3.88 6.13 -15.64
C LYS A 185 2.56 6.60 -15.05
N VAL A 186 2.52 6.82 -13.74
CA VAL A 186 1.31 7.38 -13.10
C VAL A 186 1.26 8.90 -13.26
N GLY A 187 0.03 9.43 -13.39
CA GLY A 187 -0.24 10.85 -13.60
C GLY A 187 -0.67 11.60 -12.34
N CYS A 188 -0.27 11.13 -11.15
CA CYS A 188 -0.74 11.65 -9.86
C CYS A 188 0.41 11.91 -8.89
N PRO A 189 0.18 12.58 -7.75
CA PRO A 189 1.14 12.63 -6.66
C PRO A 189 1.53 11.21 -6.24
N ALA A 190 2.85 10.91 -6.26
CA ALA A 190 3.33 9.56 -6.05
C ALA A 190 4.64 9.52 -5.28
N ILE A 191 4.69 8.63 -4.27
CA ILE A 191 5.86 8.36 -3.45
C ILE A 191 6.10 6.86 -3.33
N LEU A 192 7.37 6.49 -3.11
CA LEU A 192 7.80 5.15 -2.73
C LEU A 192 8.46 5.24 -1.36
N VAL A 193 8.06 4.37 -0.45
CA VAL A 193 8.60 4.31 0.91
C VAL A 193 9.44 3.05 1.05
N GLU A 194 10.74 3.24 1.21
CA GLU A 194 11.67 2.21 1.67
C GLU A 194 11.57 2.16 3.19
N CYS A 195 10.88 1.18 3.75
CA CYS A 195 10.58 1.11 5.18
C CYS A 195 11.80 0.79 6.05
N GLY A 196 12.85 0.24 5.47
CA GLY A 196 14.12 -0.13 6.12
C GLY A 196 14.93 -1.09 5.25
N PHE A 197 16.05 -1.59 5.76
CA PHE A 197 17.00 -2.39 5.00
C PHE A 197 16.96 -3.87 5.40
N LEU A 198 16.53 -4.76 4.51
CA LEU A 198 16.56 -6.22 4.71
C LEU A 198 17.98 -6.79 4.79
N SER A 199 18.98 -6.05 4.30
CA SER A 199 20.39 -6.41 4.42
C SER A 199 20.97 -6.12 5.81
N ASN A 200 20.32 -5.26 6.61
CA ASN A 200 20.73 -4.98 7.99
C ASN A 200 20.03 -5.97 8.93
N PRO A 201 20.76 -6.80 9.71
CA PRO A 201 20.15 -7.84 10.55
C PRO A 201 19.18 -7.30 11.60
N GLU A 202 19.49 -6.15 12.22
CA GLU A 202 18.62 -5.54 13.22
C GLU A 202 17.33 -5.02 12.60
N GLU A 203 17.41 -4.32 11.47
CA GLU A 203 16.23 -3.85 10.75
C GLU A 203 15.40 -5.00 10.17
N SER A 204 16.05 -6.01 9.58
CA SER A 204 15.35 -7.19 9.09
C SER A 204 14.51 -7.86 10.18
N LYS A 205 15.03 -7.93 11.41
CA LYS A 205 14.29 -8.43 12.57
C LYS A 205 13.10 -7.54 12.93
N LEU A 206 13.27 -6.22 12.93
CA LEU A 206 12.20 -5.26 13.19
C LEU A 206 11.12 -5.34 12.11
N LEU A 207 11.49 -5.30 10.82
CA LEU A 207 10.59 -5.33 9.68
C LEU A 207 9.70 -6.58 9.62
N ARG A 208 10.12 -7.70 10.24
CA ARG A 208 9.31 -8.92 10.40
C ARG A 208 8.37 -8.88 11.60
N SER A 209 8.59 -7.95 12.53
CA SER A 209 7.77 -7.83 13.74
C SER A 209 6.43 -7.17 13.42
N GLU A 210 5.33 -7.81 13.80
CA GLU A 210 3.98 -7.27 13.62
C GLU A 210 3.81 -5.90 14.30
N ALA A 211 4.39 -5.72 15.48
CA ALA A 211 4.34 -4.46 16.21
C ALA A 211 5.04 -3.34 15.44
N TYR A 212 6.19 -3.61 14.81
CA TYR A 212 6.90 -2.62 14.02
C TYR A 212 6.20 -2.33 12.70
N GLN A 213 5.67 -3.35 12.02
CA GLN A 213 4.83 -3.19 10.82
C GLN A 213 3.58 -2.35 11.10
N THR A 214 2.95 -2.55 12.26
CA THR A 214 1.80 -1.73 12.69
C THR A 214 2.21 -0.28 12.95
N ARG A 215 3.38 -0.06 13.57
CA ARG A 215 3.92 1.30 13.77
C ARG A 215 4.20 2.00 12.45
N LEU A 216 4.87 1.33 11.49
CA LEU A 216 5.09 1.83 10.14
C LEU A 216 3.77 2.20 9.45
N ALA A 217 2.82 1.27 9.45
CA ALA A 217 1.51 1.47 8.85
C ALA A 217 0.76 2.65 9.46
N LEU A 218 0.80 2.80 10.79
CA LEU A 218 0.14 3.92 11.50
C LEU A 218 0.76 5.26 11.11
N CYS A 219 2.10 5.36 11.08
CA CYS A 219 2.79 6.59 10.68
C CYS A 219 2.40 7.01 9.27
N MET A 220 2.44 6.07 8.31
CA MET A 220 2.11 6.34 6.93
C MET A 220 0.61 6.63 6.75
N ALA A 221 -0.28 5.92 7.44
CA ALA A 221 -1.72 6.17 7.39
C ALA A 221 -2.07 7.57 7.91
N CYS A 222 -1.49 7.99 9.04
CA CYS A 222 -1.68 9.35 9.57
C CYS A 222 -1.20 10.41 8.56
N ALA A 223 0.01 10.23 8.01
CA ALA A 223 0.57 11.16 7.04
C ALA A 223 -0.27 11.25 5.75
N CYS A 224 -0.74 10.11 5.23
CA CYS A 224 -1.62 10.06 4.07
C CYS A 224 -2.96 10.77 4.33
N ALA A 225 -3.57 10.54 5.50
CA ALA A 225 -4.82 11.18 5.87
C ALA A 225 -4.65 12.71 6.05
N GLU A 226 -3.52 13.17 6.59
CA GLU A 226 -3.19 14.58 6.71
C GLU A 226 -3.02 15.22 5.32
N TYR A 227 -2.18 14.63 4.48
CA TYR A 227 -1.97 15.12 3.12
C TYR A 227 -3.27 15.13 2.29
N ALA A 228 -4.08 14.07 2.39
CA ALA A 228 -5.35 13.99 1.67
C ALA A 228 -6.34 15.08 2.10
N ARG A 229 -6.36 15.46 3.40
CA ARG A 229 -7.16 16.61 3.88
C ARG A 229 -6.66 17.94 3.36
N GLU A 230 -5.34 18.16 3.34
CA GLU A 230 -4.75 19.38 2.77
C GLU A 230 -5.08 19.47 1.28
N TRP A 231 -5.00 18.35 0.57
CA TRP A 231 -5.35 18.26 -0.84
C TRP A 231 -6.84 18.57 -1.07
N GLU A 232 -7.75 17.98 -0.25
CA GLU A 232 -9.20 18.24 -0.28
C GLU A 232 -9.51 19.74 -0.04
N ASN A 233 -8.85 20.36 0.93
CA ASN A 233 -8.99 21.78 1.23
C ASN A 233 -8.51 22.68 0.08
N ALA A 234 -7.43 22.31 -0.60
CA ALA A 234 -6.85 23.08 -1.68
C ALA A 234 -7.63 22.97 -2.99
N TYR A 235 -8.17 21.81 -3.29
CA TYR A 235 -8.74 21.49 -4.62
C TYR A 235 -10.20 21.03 -4.58
N GLY A 236 -10.74 20.64 -3.44
CA GLY A 236 -12.10 20.10 -3.30
C GLY A 236 -13.22 21.13 -3.36
N GLN A 237 -12.93 22.42 -3.20
CA GLN A 237 -13.94 23.50 -3.20
C GLN A 237 -14.25 24.07 -4.60
N GLY A 238 -13.64 23.54 -5.66
CA GLY A 238 -13.79 24.03 -7.04
C GLY A 238 -15.02 23.51 -7.80
N GLY A 239 -15.94 22.81 -7.18
CA GLY A 239 -17.09 22.16 -7.83
C GLY A 239 -18.45 22.84 -7.66
N GLU A 240 -18.53 23.95 -6.96
CA GLU A 240 -19.75 24.74 -6.80
C GLU A 240 -19.65 26.10 -7.52
N SER A 241 -19.77 26.06 -8.84
CA SER A 241 -20.06 27.29 -9.62
C SER A 241 -20.81 26.91 -10.90
#